data_594ebd49fe794b82abfaaca9b032c81d
#
_entry.id   594ebd49fe794b82abfaaca9b032c81d
#
_cell.length_a   1.000
_cell.length_b   1.000
_cell.length_c   1.000
_cell.angle_alpha   90.00
_cell.angle_beta   90.00
_cell.angle_gamma   90.00
#
_symmetry.space_group_name_H-M   'P 1'
#
loop_
_entity.id
_entity.type
_entity.pdbx_description
1 polymer ?
#
loop_
_entity_poly.entity_id
_entity_poly.type
_entity_poly.pdbx_seq_one_letter_code
_entity_poly.pdbx_strand_id
1 'polypeptide(L)'
;ETQCKELAQLIAPKLPQQPLLVGIYSGGSLVAERVKRFLNLNDDALGFLDVSFYRDDVHKKGLHAAIKPTQIPLSVENRLVILIDDVLFTGRTTRAAMSEIFDYGRPQAIELAVLADRKGRELPIAPNYCVWEINLKPSQKMHLSYDENQKLRWSLQENA
;
A
#
# COMPACT_ATOMS: atom_id res chain seq x y z
N GLU A 1 -10.62 -7.49 7.81
CA GLU A 1 -10.17 -7.07 9.15
C GLU A 1 -9.08 -8.01 9.70
N THR A 2 -9.28 -9.33 9.71
CA THR A 2 -8.31 -10.30 10.24
C THR A 2 -6.93 -10.15 9.58
N GLN A 3 -6.87 -10.08 8.26
CA GLN A 3 -5.60 -9.89 7.52
C GLN A 3 -4.90 -8.58 7.86
N CYS A 4 -5.64 -7.48 8.06
CA CYS A 4 -5.05 -6.21 8.50
C CYS A 4 -4.45 -6.32 9.91
N LYS A 5 -5.10 -7.08 10.79
CA LYS A 5 -4.58 -7.36 12.13
C LYS A 5 -3.30 -8.20 12.05
N GLU A 6 -3.26 -9.22 11.20
CA GLU A 6 -2.07 -10.04 10.98
C GLU A 6 -0.91 -9.18 10.43
N LEU A 7 -1.18 -8.30 9.45
CA LEU A 7 -0.18 -7.39 8.92
C LEU A 7 0.35 -6.43 10.01
N ALA A 8 -0.54 -5.91 10.86
CA ALA A 8 -0.15 -5.08 12.00
C ALA A 8 0.77 -5.84 12.96
N GLN A 9 0.47 -7.11 13.24
CA GLN A 9 1.32 -7.96 14.10
C GLN A 9 2.72 -8.18 13.50
N LEU A 10 2.83 -8.32 12.17
CA LEU A 10 4.14 -8.42 11.49
C LEU A 10 4.95 -7.12 11.59
N ILE A 11 4.28 -5.97 11.56
CA ILE A 11 4.92 -4.64 11.64
C ILE A 11 5.26 -4.25 13.09
N ALA A 12 4.51 -4.73 14.08
CA ALA A 12 4.64 -4.33 15.48
C ALA A 12 6.08 -4.31 16.04
N PRO A 13 6.98 -5.24 15.69
CA PRO A 13 8.38 -5.21 16.14
C PRO A 13 9.16 -3.96 15.72
N LYS A 14 8.67 -3.21 14.72
CA LYS A 14 9.30 -1.98 14.23
C LYS A 14 8.86 -0.72 14.96
N LEU A 15 7.84 -0.79 15.83
CA LEU A 15 7.31 0.37 16.54
C LEU A 15 8.35 1.16 17.36
N PRO A 16 9.37 0.53 18.00
CA PRO A 16 10.42 1.28 18.67
C PRO A 16 11.22 2.23 17.77
N GLN A 17 11.23 2.00 16.46
CA GLN A 17 11.87 2.88 15.47
C GLN A 17 10.97 4.04 15.04
N GLN A 18 9.76 4.15 15.58
CA GLN A 18 8.78 5.19 15.26
C GLN A 18 8.56 5.34 13.74
N PRO A 19 8.16 4.26 13.02
CA PRO A 19 8.02 4.30 11.58
C PRO A 19 6.89 5.23 11.16
N LEU A 20 7.04 5.84 9.98
CA LEU A 20 5.95 6.48 9.27
C LEU A 20 5.27 5.44 8.37
N LEU A 21 4.01 5.17 8.60
CA LEU A 21 3.20 4.35 7.71
C LEU A 21 2.73 5.20 6.54
N VAL A 22 2.80 4.69 5.33
CA VAL A 22 2.34 5.39 4.13
C VAL A 22 1.50 4.45 3.29
N GLY A 23 0.20 4.71 3.22
CA GLY A 23 -0.75 3.95 2.43
C GLY A 23 -0.81 4.45 0.98
N ILE A 24 -0.76 3.53 0.03
CA ILE A 24 -0.90 3.83 -1.39
C ILE A 24 -2.39 3.80 -1.76
N TYR A 25 -2.92 4.90 -2.32
CA TYR A 25 -4.30 4.94 -2.79
C TYR A 25 -4.50 3.95 -3.96
N SER A 26 -5.64 3.25 -4.02
CA SER A 26 -6.80 3.35 -3.10
C SER A 26 -6.85 2.22 -2.07
N GLY A 27 -6.55 0.97 -2.45
CA GLY A 27 -6.63 -0.19 -1.56
C GLY A 27 -5.65 -0.11 -0.40
N GLY A 28 -4.40 0.30 -0.67
CA GLY A 28 -3.36 0.43 0.34
C GLY A 28 -3.71 1.45 1.43
N SER A 29 -4.43 2.53 1.12
CA SER A 29 -4.87 3.49 2.12
C SER A 29 -5.86 2.88 3.11
N LEU A 30 -6.77 2.03 2.64
CA LEU A 30 -7.73 1.32 3.49
C LEU A 30 -7.04 0.36 4.44
N VAL A 31 -6.02 -0.36 3.96
CA VAL A 31 -5.19 -1.25 4.76
C VAL A 31 -4.41 -0.46 5.81
N ALA A 32 -3.76 0.63 5.40
CA ALA A 32 -2.92 1.45 6.27
C ALA A 32 -3.70 2.06 7.44
N GLU A 33 -4.91 2.53 7.21
CA GLU A 33 -5.81 3.02 8.26
C GLU A 33 -6.15 1.93 9.28
N ARG A 34 -6.40 0.70 8.83
CA ARG A 34 -6.68 -0.43 9.73
C ARG A 34 -5.44 -0.84 10.52
N VAL A 35 -4.30 -0.94 9.84
CA VAL A 35 -3.01 -1.26 10.47
C VAL A 35 -2.66 -0.23 11.54
N LYS A 36 -2.76 1.08 11.23
CA LYS A 36 -2.56 2.15 12.21
C LYS A 36 -3.42 1.97 13.45
N ARG A 37 -4.70 1.66 13.26
CA ARG A 37 -5.66 1.44 14.35
C ARG A 37 -5.27 0.24 15.22
N PHE A 38 -4.92 -0.90 14.60
CA PHE A 38 -4.48 -2.08 15.35
C PHE A 38 -3.17 -1.87 16.09
N LEU A 39 -2.28 -1.02 15.58
CA LEU A 39 -1.03 -0.63 16.24
C LEU A 39 -1.19 0.50 17.25
N ASN A 40 -2.39 1.06 17.38
CA ASN A 40 -2.71 2.17 18.27
C ASN A 40 -1.78 3.39 18.07
N LEU A 41 -1.49 3.72 16.81
CA LEU A 41 -0.66 4.84 16.44
C LEU A 41 -1.48 6.13 16.28
N ASN A 42 -0.81 7.27 16.50
CA ASN A 42 -1.38 8.60 16.29
C ASN A 42 -1.61 8.88 14.79
N ASP A 43 -2.42 9.89 14.49
CA ASP A 43 -2.76 10.25 13.11
C ASP A 43 -1.55 10.77 12.32
N ASP A 44 -0.60 11.42 12.98
CA ASP A 44 0.64 11.90 12.37
C ASP A 44 1.61 10.79 11.96
N ALA A 45 1.42 9.56 12.43
CA ALA A 45 2.20 8.39 12.03
C ALA A 45 1.71 7.77 10.70
N LEU A 46 0.67 8.31 10.06
CA LEU A 46 0.09 7.79 8.82
C LEU A 46 0.04 8.88 7.74
N GLY A 47 0.67 8.59 6.61
CA GLY A 47 0.56 9.37 5.38
C GLY A 47 -0.08 8.58 4.25
N PHE A 48 -0.35 9.27 3.13
CA PHE A 48 -0.96 8.70 1.94
C PHE A 48 -0.28 9.21 0.68
N LEU A 49 -0.15 8.34 -0.31
CA LEU A 49 0.35 8.66 -1.65
C LEU A 49 -0.67 8.29 -2.72
N ASP A 50 -0.85 9.16 -3.70
CA ASP A 50 -1.54 8.85 -4.94
C ASP A 50 -0.53 8.76 -6.09
N VAL A 51 -0.28 7.55 -6.55
CA VAL A 51 0.62 7.25 -7.66
C VAL A 51 -0.14 6.82 -8.93
N SER A 52 -1.41 7.18 -9.03
CA SER A 52 -2.29 6.77 -10.14
C SER A 52 -1.77 7.21 -11.51
N PHE A 53 -1.05 8.33 -11.60
CA PHE A 53 -0.37 8.77 -12.83
C PHE A 53 0.71 7.82 -13.35
N TYR A 54 1.30 7.01 -12.46
CA TYR A 54 2.43 6.13 -12.77
C TYR A 54 2.00 4.67 -12.96
N ARG A 55 0.68 4.38 -12.91
CA ARG A 55 0.16 3.05 -13.17
C ARG A 55 0.09 2.82 -14.67
N ASP A 56 0.57 1.67 -15.13
CA ASP A 56 0.60 1.28 -16.54
C ASP A 56 -0.79 1.18 -17.20
N ASP A 57 -1.86 1.17 -16.41
CA ASP A 57 -3.25 1.13 -16.87
C ASP A 57 -3.90 2.50 -17.05
N VAL A 58 -3.20 3.59 -16.72
CA VAL A 58 -3.70 4.98 -16.93
C VAL A 58 -4.01 5.24 -18.41
N HIS A 59 -3.20 4.72 -19.31
CA HIS A 59 -3.41 4.84 -20.74
C HIS A 59 -4.67 4.12 -21.26
N LYS A 60 -5.23 3.18 -20.50
CA LYS A 60 -6.43 2.42 -20.85
C LYS A 60 -7.74 2.97 -20.30
N LYS A 61 -7.70 3.79 -19.24
CA LYS A 61 -8.90 4.26 -18.52
C LYS A 61 -9.23 5.74 -18.68
N GLY A 62 -8.40 6.51 -19.38
CA GLY A 62 -8.59 7.96 -19.50
C GLY A 62 -8.36 8.73 -18.19
N LEU A 63 -8.20 10.04 -18.30
CA LEU A 63 -7.82 10.99 -17.22
C LEU A 63 -8.90 11.26 -16.16
N HIS A 64 -9.86 10.38 -15.92
CA HIS A 64 -11.03 10.67 -15.09
C HIS A 64 -11.00 10.08 -13.66
N ALA A 65 -9.92 9.45 -13.24
CA ALA A 65 -9.77 9.11 -11.83
C ALA A 65 -9.45 10.40 -11.04
N ALA A 66 -10.30 10.77 -10.09
CA ALA A 66 -10.03 11.89 -9.19
C ALA A 66 -8.71 11.63 -8.44
N ILE A 67 -7.70 12.48 -8.71
CA ILE A 67 -6.41 12.39 -8.04
C ILE A 67 -6.60 12.82 -6.60
N LYS A 68 -6.18 11.97 -5.68
CA LYS A 68 -6.16 12.32 -4.26
C LYS A 68 -4.83 12.96 -3.91
N PRO A 69 -4.81 14.06 -3.13
CA PRO A 69 -3.56 14.70 -2.78
C PRO A 69 -2.70 13.79 -1.90
N THR A 70 -1.41 13.76 -2.17
CA THR A 70 -0.41 13.16 -1.29
C THR A 70 -0.37 13.91 0.04
N GLN A 71 -0.39 13.17 1.14
CA GLN A 71 -0.35 13.71 2.49
C GLN A 71 0.73 12.98 3.29
N ILE A 72 1.83 13.66 3.60
CA ILE A 72 2.93 13.15 4.42
C ILE A 72 3.06 14.05 5.66
N PRO A 73 2.46 13.67 6.80
CA PRO A 73 2.35 14.55 7.96
C PRO A 73 3.65 14.74 8.74
N LEU A 74 4.58 13.79 8.63
CA LEU A 74 5.89 13.85 9.28
C LEU A 74 7.01 13.86 8.25
N SER A 75 8.17 14.44 8.61
CA SER A 75 9.36 14.35 7.78
C SER A 75 9.78 12.91 7.58
N VAL A 76 10.09 12.54 6.34
CA VAL A 76 10.65 11.24 5.99
C VAL A 76 12.16 11.16 6.24
N GLU A 77 12.83 12.31 6.46
CA GLU A 77 14.28 12.39 6.60
C GLU A 77 14.78 11.52 7.76
N ASN A 78 15.72 10.62 7.46
CA ASN A 78 16.29 9.66 8.41
C ASN A 78 15.28 8.78 9.16
N ARG A 79 14.08 8.61 8.59
CA ARG A 79 12.98 7.84 9.20
C ARG A 79 12.79 6.51 8.48
N LEU A 80 12.41 5.48 9.22
CA LEU A 80 11.86 4.26 8.64
C LEU A 80 10.47 4.58 8.07
N VAL A 81 10.29 4.33 6.78
CA VAL A 81 9.00 4.43 6.09
C VAL A 81 8.51 3.03 5.79
N ILE A 82 7.28 2.71 6.15
CA ILE A 82 6.62 1.46 5.79
C ILE A 82 5.53 1.79 4.78
N LEU A 83 5.79 1.46 3.51
CA LEU A 83 4.80 1.55 2.43
C LEU A 83 3.80 0.41 2.57
N ILE A 84 2.51 0.75 2.50
CA ILE A 84 1.41 -0.22 2.64
C ILE A 84 0.57 -0.21 1.38
N ASP A 85 0.38 -1.40 0.80
CA ASP A 85 -0.54 -1.62 -0.32
C ASP A 85 -1.42 -2.83 -0.05
N ASP A 86 -2.49 -2.99 -0.80
CA ASP A 86 -3.37 -4.16 -0.69
C ASP A 86 -2.79 -5.37 -1.43
N VAL A 87 -2.38 -5.20 -2.68
CA VAL A 87 -1.85 -6.26 -3.54
C VAL A 87 -0.56 -5.86 -4.20
N LEU A 88 0.48 -6.67 -4.01
CA LEU A 88 1.72 -6.56 -4.78
C LEU A 88 1.63 -7.46 -6.02
N PHE A 89 1.88 -6.88 -7.19
CA PHE A 89 1.92 -7.59 -8.46
C PHE A 89 3.25 -7.38 -9.18
N THR A 90 3.31 -6.45 -10.13
CA THR A 90 4.52 -6.22 -10.94
C THR A 90 5.64 -5.50 -10.19
N GLY A 91 5.30 -4.74 -9.16
CA GLY A 91 6.20 -3.84 -8.44
C GLY A 91 6.20 -2.41 -8.98
N ARG A 92 5.49 -2.11 -10.07
CA ARG A 92 5.50 -0.78 -10.70
C ARG A 92 4.86 0.29 -9.82
N THR A 93 3.75 -0.01 -9.16
CA THR A 93 3.12 0.90 -8.18
C THR A 93 4.06 1.19 -7.01
N THR A 94 4.70 0.17 -6.45
CA THR A 94 5.66 0.33 -5.35
C THR A 94 6.85 1.17 -5.77
N ARG A 95 7.40 0.94 -6.96
CA ARG A 95 8.51 1.73 -7.50
C ARG A 95 8.14 3.21 -7.62
N ALA A 96 6.95 3.53 -8.13
CA ALA A 96 6.46 4.89 -8.24
C ALA A 96 6.28 5.55 -6.86
N ALA A 97 5.74 4.81 -5.88
CA ALA A 97 5.59 5.26 -4.51
C ALA A 97 6.94 5.56 -3.85
N MET A 98 7.94 4.71 -4.03
CA MET A 98 9.29 4.97 -3.54
C MET A 98 9.89 6.24 -4.13
N SER A 99 9.73 6.46 -5.45
CA SER A 99 10.22 7.68 -6.11
C SER A 99 9.58 8.93 -5.50
N GLU A 100 8.28 8.90 -5.23
CA GLU A 100 7.58 10.02 -4.62
C GLU A 100 8.03 10.27 -3.16
N ILE A 101 8.27 9.22 -2.38
CA ILE A 101 8.81 9.37 -1.03
C ILE A 101 10.15 10.12 -1.05
N PHE A 102 11.04 9.82 -2.00
CA PHE A 102 12.33 10.51 -2.13
C PHE A 102 12.19 11.99 -2.51
N ASP A 103 11.07 12.43 -3.08
CA ASP A 103 10.78 13.85 -3.31
C ASP A 103 10.52 14.62 -1.99
N TYR A 104 10.15 13.92 -0.92
CA TYR A 104 9.92 14.49 0.41
C TYR A 104 11.14 14.47 1.34
N GLY A 105 12.21 13.82 0.96
CA GLY A 105 13.43 13.70 1.75
C GLY A 105 14.11 12.36 1.56
N ARG A 106 15.14 12.10 2.39
CA ARG A 106 15.89 10.85 2.37
C ARG A 106 15.52 9.95 3.55
N PRO A 107 14.65 8.96 3.37
CA PRO A 107 14.34 8.00 4.43
C PRO A 107 15.56 7.17 4.81
N GLN A 108 15.62 6.72 6.06
CA GLN A 108 16.62 5.77 6.53
C GLN A 108 16.46 4.41 5.82
N ALA A 109 15.23 3.97 5.67
CA ALA A 109 14.85 2.77 4.93
C ALA A 109 13.39 2.90 4.47
N ILE A 110 13.06 2.18 3.41
CA ILE A 110 11.68 1.95 2.97
C ILE A 110 11.44 0.45 3.02
N GLU A 111 10.46 0.02 3.78
CA GLU A 111 9.99 -1.36 3.85
C GLU A 111 8.59 -1.44 3.22
N LEU A 112 8.27 -2.58 2.59
CA LEU A 112 7.00 -2.80 1.91
C LEU A 112 6.14 -3.81 2.67
N ALA A 113 4.90 -3.43 2.96
CA ALA A 113 3.90 -4.26 3.62
C ALA A 113 2.67 -4.42 2.72
N VAL A 114 2.25 -5.66 2.49
CA VAL A 114 1.09 -5.95 1.65
C VAL A 114 0.21 -7.03 2.27
N LEU A 115 -1.09 -6.97 2.01
CA LEU A 115 -1.98 -8.07 2.39
C LEU A 115 -1.75 -9.29 1.49
N ALA A 116 -1.62 -9.07 0.19
CA ALA A 116 -1.49 -10.15 -0.77
C ALA A 116 -0.33 -9.92 -1.75
N ASP A 117 0.48 -10.96 -1.97
CA ASP A 117 1.44 -11.04 -3.05
C ASP A 117 0.92 -12.00 -4.13
N ARG A 118 0.57 -11.45 -5.31
CA ARG A 118 0.01 -12.27 -6.39
C ARG A 118 1.05 -12.86 -7.35
N LYS A 119 2.36 -12.65 -7.09
CA LYS A 119 3.43 -13.04 -8.01
C LYS A 119 3.34 -12.31 -9.38
N GLY A 120 4.27 -12.54 -10.26
CA GLY A 120 4.30 -11.86 -11.57
C GLY A 120 5.09 -10.57 -11.59
N ARG A 121 6.16 -10.52 -10.81
CA ARG A 121 7.06 -9.38 -10.71
C ARG A 121 7.70 -9.04 -12.06
N GLU A 122 7.75 -7.76 -12.38
CA GLU A 122 8.49 -7.18 -13.52
C GLU A 122 9.69 -6.34 -13.05
N LEU A 123 9.75 -5.99 -11.77
CA LEU A 123 10.82 -5.24 -11.12
C LEU A 123 11.35 -6.03 -9.91
N PRO A 124 12.61 -5.81 -9.49
CA PRO A 124 13.23 -6.53 -8.37
C PRO A 124 12.73 -5.99 -7.02
N ILE A 125 11.45 -6.13 -6.77
CA ILE A 125 10.75 -5.69 -5.56
C ILE A 125 10.16 -6.89 -4.85
N ALA A 126 10.37 -6.98 -3.55
CA ALA A 126 9.80 -8.00 -2.68
C ALA A 126 9.21 -7.36 -1.43
N PRO A 127 8.11 -7.90 -0.86
CA PRO A 127 7.56 -7.37 0.38
C PRO A 127 8.42 -7.78 1.57
N ASN A 128 8.59 -6.88 2.54
CA ASN A 128 9.14 -7.18 3.85
C ASN A 128 8.10 -7.89 4.74
N TYR A 129 6.83 -7.53 4.54
CA TYR A 129 5.68 -8.06 5.26
C TYR A 129 4.60 -8.45 4.28
N CYS A 130 4.19 -9.71 4.31
CA CYS A 130 3.12 -10.23 3.47
C CYS A 130 2.28 -11.22 4.28
N VAL A 131 0.96 -11.04 4.24
CA VAL A 131 0.04 -11.92 4.96
C VAL A 131 -0.25 -13.17 4.16
N TRP A 132 -0.39 -13.04 2.84
CA TRP A 132 -0.91 -14.11 2.03
C TRP A 132 -0.32 -14.08 0.60
N GLU A 133 0.07 -15.23 0.08
CA GLU A 133 0.44 -15.40 -1.33
C GLU A 133 -0.74 -15.94 -2.12
N ILE A 134 -1.01 -15.34 -3.29
CA ILE A 134 -2.12 -15.72 -4.16
C ILE A 134 -1.65 -15.94 -5.59
N ASN A 135 -2.32 -16.85 -6.27
CA ASN A 135 -2.14 -17.08 -7.69
C ASN A 135 -3.43 -16.69 -8.42
N LEU A 136 -3.33 -15.69 -9.29
CA LEU A 136 -4.43 -15.25 -10.14
C LEU A 136 -4.06 -15.46 -11.61
N LYS A 137 -5.07 -15.74 -12.43
CA LYS A 137 -4.90 -15.75 -13.89
C LYS A 137 -4.54 -14.33 -14.37
N PRO A 138 -3.83 -14.19 -15.50
CA PRO A 138 -3.49 -12.85 -16.04
C PRO A 138 -4.71 -11.95 -16.26
N SER A 139 -5.86 -12.54 -16.62
CA SER A 139 -7.14 -11.83 -16.81
C SER A 139 -7.83 -11.39 -15.52
N GLN A 140 -7.40 -11.89 -14.38
CA GLN A 140 -8.04 -11.63 -13.10
C GLN A 140 -7.36 -10.47 -12.38
N LYS A 141 -8.16 -9.56 -11.81
CA LYS A 141 -7.72 -8.50 -10.91
C LYS A 141 -8.45 -8.61 -9.59
N MET A 142 -7.74 -8.39 -8.50
CA MET A 142 -8.29 -8.36 -7.16
C MET A 142 -8.25 -6.94 -6.62
N HIS A 143 -9.34 -6.50 -6.02
CA HIS A 143 -9.47 -5.17 -5.43
C HIS A 143 -10.01 -5.27 -4.01
N LEU A 144 -9.52 -4.37 -3.17
CA LEU A 144 -10.02 -4.17 -1.81
C LEU A 144 -10.90 -2.92 -1.78
N SER A 145 -12.09 -3.04 -1.24
CA SER A 145 -13.04 -1.94 -1.10
C SER A 145 -13.89 -2.10 0.15
N TYR A 146 -14.62 -1.06 0.53
CA TYR A 146 -15.65 -1.17 1.55
C TYR A 146 -16.94 -1.76 0.97
N ASP A 147 -17.59 -2.63 1.73
CA ASP A 147 -18.97 -3.05 1.49
C ASP A 147 -19.97 -2.02 2.07
N GLU A 148 -21.26 -2.30 1.89
CA GLU A 148 -22.36 -1.46 2.39
C GLU A 148 -22.33 -1.26 3.92
N ASN A 149 -21.69 -2.18 4.65
CA ASN A 149 -21.54 -2.13 6.10
C ASN A 149 -20.19 -1.56 6.55
N GLN A 150 -19.46 -0.87 5.68
CA GLN A 150 -18.13 -0.31 5.95
C GLN A 150 -17.07 -1.36 6.36
N LYS A 151 -17.26 -2.61 5.91
CA LYS A 151 -16.29 -3.69 6.09
C LYS A 151 -15.43 -3.85 4.85
N LEU A 152 -14.13 -4.09 5.04
CA LEU A 152 -13.22 -4.38 3.95
C LEU A 152 -13.56 -5.74 3.33
N ARG A 153 -13.75 -5.73 2.01
CA ARG A 153 -14.00 -6.92 1.20
C ARG A 153 -13.11 -6.97 -0.02
N TRP A 154 -12.67 -8.18 -0.33
CA TRP A 154 -12.04 -8.49 -1.59
C TRP A 154 -13.08 -8.71 -2.68
N SER A 155 -12.85 -8.13 -3.84
CA SER A 155 -13.59 -8.42 -5.06
C SER A 155 -12.64 -8.90 -6.15
N LEU A 156 -13.06 -9.91 -6.89
CA LEU A 156 -12.33 -10.44 -8.04
C LEU A 156 -13.03 -9.96 -9.32
N GLN A 157 -12.28 -9.33 -10.20
CA GLN A 157 -12.76 -8.92 -11.52
C GLN A 157 -12.04 -9.72 -12.60
N GLU A 158 -12.76 -10.20 -13.58
CA GLU A 158 -12.20 -10.76 -14.81
C GLU A 158 -12.22 -9.68 -15.90
N ASN A 159 -11.05 -9.43 -16.48
CA ASN A 159 -10.97 -8.59 -17.68
C ASN A 159 -11.34 -9.50 -18.88
N ALA A 160 -12.32 -9.04 -19.66
CA ALA A 160 -12.68 -9.68 -20.92
C ALA A 160 -11.52 -9.60 -21.93
#